data_fb096275e0a06330ac7d220e99ccadee
#
_entry.id   fb096275e0a06330ac7d220e99ccadee
#
_cell.length_a   1.000
_cell.length_b   1.000
_cell.length_c   1.000
_cell.angle_alpha   90.00
_cell.angle_beta   90.00
_cell.angle_gamma   90.00
#
_symmetry.space_group_name_H-M   'P 1'
#
loop_
_entity.id
_entity.type
_entity.pdbx_description
1 polymer ?
#
loop_
_entity_poly.entity_id
_entity_poly.type
_entity_poly.pdbx_seq_one_letter_code
_entity_poly.pdbx_strand_id
1 'polypeptide(L)'
;MSDNWVVQNLENALNTWNEKLAEIWQLITQSPENFKGGVIWGVIQNIHGALQAVGLALLVLFFVVGVMRTCGSLAETKRPETALKLFIRFALAKGVVTYGLELMMALFRIVQGMISTIMNSAGFGSAQQTVLPSEIVNAVEDCGFFESIPLWAVTLIGGLFITVLSFVMIMTVYGRFFKLYLYAAIAPIPLSTFAGEPTQNVGRSFLKSYAAVCLEGAIIVLACIIFSYFAATPPTINTGAAAVTMVWSYIGELVFNMLVLVGAVKMADRVVREMMGL
;
A
#
# COMPACT_ATOMS: atom_id res chain seq x y z
N MET A 1 -4.53 -16.65 -30.91
CA MET A 1 -3.59 -15.53 -30.98
C MET A 1 -3.63 -15.03 -32.39
N SER A 2 -4.00 -13.79 -32.62
CA SER A 2 -3.98 -13.18 -33.94
C SER A 2 -2.52 -13.04 -34.40
N ASP A 3 -2.25 -13.33 -35.69
CA ASP A 3 -0.92 -13.16 -36.26
C ASP A 3 -0.59 -11.66 -36.54
N ASN A 4 -1.56 -10.79 -36.25
CA ASN A 4 -1.40 -9.36 -36.47
C ASN A 4 -0.59 -8.71 -35.34
N TRP A 5 0.59 -8.20 -35.66
CA TRP A 5 1.51 -7.55 -34.75
C TRP A 5 0.93 -6.31 -34.01
N VAL A 6 -0.08 -5.65 -34.59
CA VAL A 6 -0.78 -4.53 -33.95
C VAL A 6 -1.64 -5.04 -32.79
N VAL A 7 -2.36 -6.13 -33.00
CA VAL A 7 -3.16 -6.80 -31.96
C VAL A 7 -2.26 -7.33 -30.85
N GLN A 8 -1.16 -7.99 -31.23
CA GLN A 8 -0.18 -8.51 -30.26
C GLN A 8 0.40 -7.44 -29.33
N ASN A 9 0.66 -6.23 -29.82
CA ASN A 9 1.14 -5.13 -28.99
C ASN A 9 0.13 -4.74 -27.90
N LEU A 10 -1.17 -4.67 -28.23
CA LEU A 10 -2.22 -4.38 -27.25
C LEU A 10 -2.43 -5.55 -26.28
N GLU A 11 -2.49 -6.77 -26.77
CA GLU A 11 -2.61 -7.97 -25.94
C GLU A 11 -1.47 -8.07 -24.92
N ASN A 12 -0.23 -7.83 -25.33
CA ASN A 12 0.93 -7.84 -24.46
C ASN A 12 0.85 -6.76 -23.37
N ALA A 13 0.40 -5.55 -23.74
CA ALA A 13 0.20 -4.48 -22.76
C ALA A 13 -0.91 -4.81 -21.75
N LEU A 14 -2.05 -5.35 -22.22
CA LEU A 14 -3.14 -5.80 -21.36
C LEU A 14 -2.75 -6.97 -20.46
N ASN A 15 -1.99 -7.91 -20.97
CA ASN A 15 -1.46 -9.02 -20.19
C ASN A 15 -0.54 -8.51 -19.09
N THR A 16 0.36 -7.57 -19.39
CA THR A 16 1.20 -6.92 -18.38
C THR A 16 0.35 -6.23 -17.29
N TRP A 17 -0.72 -5.54 -17.68
CA TRP A 17 -1.65 -4.93 -16.72
C TRP A 17 -2.32 -5.97 -15.84
N ASN A 18 -2.88 -7.02 -16.43
CA ASN A 18 -3.56 -8.10 -15.70
C ASN A 18 -2.61 -8.84 -14.74
N GLU A 19 -1.38 -9.11 -15.18
CA GLU A 19 -0.34 -9.71 -14.34
C GLU A 19 -0.01 -8.82 -13.13
N LYS A 20 0.14 -7.51 -13.34
CA LYS A 20 0.43 -6.57 -12.25
C LYS A 20 -0.75 -6.41 -11.29
N LEU A 21 -1.98 -6.43 -11.78
CA LEU A 21 -3.16 -6.49 -10.92
C LEU A 21 -3.19 -7.77 -10.07
N ALA A 22 -2.93 -8.93 -10.67
CA ALA A 22 -2.87 -10.19 -9.94
C ALA A 22 -1.73 -10.19 -8.89
N GLU A 23 -0.56 -9.64 -9.23
CA GLU A 23 0.55 -9.47 -8.29
C GLU A 23 0.17 -8.56 -7.11
N ILE A 24 -0.59 -7.49 -7.34
CA ILE A 24 -1.07 -6.59 -6.29
C ILE A 24 -1.98 -7.33 -5.31
N TRP A 25 -2.93 -8.13 -5.80
CA TRP A 25 -3.80 -8.93 -4.95
C TRP A 25 -3.01 -9.87 -4.04
N GLN A 26 -1.98 -10.50 -4.59
CA GLN A 26 -1.10 -11.40 -3.85
C GLN A 26 -0.29 -10.64 -2.79
N LEU A 27 0.28 -9.48 -3.15
CA LEU A 27 1.10 -8.68 -2.26
C LEU A 27 0.31 -8.05 -1.11
N ILE A 28 -0.91 -7.58 -1.35
CA ILE A 28 -1.71 -6.93 -0.30
C ILE A 28 -2.03 -7.90 0.84
N THR A 29 -2.22 -9.17 0.53
CA THR A 29 -2.48 -10.23 1.52
C THR A 29 -1.21 -10.83 2.12
N GLN A 30 -0.03 -10.53 1.56
CA GLN A 30 1.23 -11.09 2.03
C GLN A 30 1.73 -10.38 3.30
N SER A 31 2.23 -11.18 4.26
CA SER A 31 2.90 -10.64 5.45
C SER A 31 4.27 -10.06 5.09
N PRO A 32 4.70 -8.94 5.73
CA PRO A 32 6.06 -8.42 5.60
C PRO A 32 7.15 -9.46 5.93
N GLU A 33 6.85 -10.39 6.83
CA GLU A 33 7.76 -11.49 7.21
C GLU A 33 8.12 -12.38 6.02
N ASN A 34 7.18 -12.59 5.07
CA ASN A 34 7.34 -13.51 3.94
C ASN A 34 7.65 -12.81 2.61
N PHE A 35 7.63 -11.48 2.59
CA PHE A 35 7.89 -10.72 1.38
C PHE A 35 9.29 -10.98 0.84
N LYS A 36 9.40 -11.30 -0.47
CA LYS A 36 10.67 -11.66 -1.13
C LYS A 36 11.45 -12.76 -0.40
N GLY A 37 10.75 -13.77 0.12
CA GLY A 37 11.36 -14.92 0.80
C GLY A 37 11.88 -14.63 2.21
N GLY A 38 11.49 -13.51 2.83
CA GLY A 38 11.83 -13.20 4.22
C GLY A 38 13.25 -12.69 4.49
N VAL A 39 14.12 -12.65 3.48
CA VAL A 39 15.51 -12.20 3.65
C VAL A 39 15.58 -10.77 4.19
N ILE A 40 14.76 -9.87 3.63
CA ILE A 40 14.70 -8.47 4.07
C ILE A 40 14.24 -8.39 5.53
N TRP A 41 13.26 -9.22 5.91
CA TRP A 41 12.75 -9.25 7.28
C TRP A 41 13.82 -9.62 8.30
N GLY A 42 14.67 -10.60 8.00
CA GLY A 42 15.82 -10.96 8.87
C GLY A 42 16.78 -9.79 9.10
N VAL A 43 17.06 -8.99 8.06
CA VAL A 43 17.87 -7.77 8.19
C VAL A 43 17.17 -6.74 9.08
N ILE A 44 15.88 -6.54 8.90
CA ILE A 44 15.08 -5.60 9.72
C ILE A 44 15.07 -6.02 11.19
N GLN A 45 14.89 -7.31 11.48
CA GLN A 45 14.96 -7.84 12.85
C GLN A 45 16.31 -7.57 13.51
N ASN A 46 17.42 -7.76 12.79
CA ASN A 46 18.76 -7.47 13.29
C ASN A 46 18.95 -5.98 13.60
N ILE A 47 18.49 -5.09 12.70
CA ILE A 47 18.56 -3.63 12.92
C ILE A 47 17.68 -3.25 14.11
N HIS A 48 16.45 -3.76 14.19
CA HIS A 48 15.54 -3.52 15.31
C HIS A 48 16.18 -3.93 16.64
N GLY A 49 16.78 -5.13 16.70
CA GLY A 49 17.48 -5.63 17.89
C GLY A 49 18.64 -4.73 18.32
N ALA A 50 19.44 -4.24 17.38
CA ALA A 50 20.51 -3.28 17.66
C ALA A 50 19.96 -1.95 18.22
N LEU A 51 18.88 -1.43 17.60
CA LEU A 51 18.24 -0.18 18.04
C LEU A 51 17.44 -0.36 19.35
N GLN A 52 17.07 -1.58 19.73
CA GLN A 52 16.37 -1.84 20.99
C GLN A 52 17.24 -1.46 22.20
N ALA A 53 18.55 -1.71 22.16
CA ALA A 53 19.47 -1.28 23.22
C ALA A 53 19.48 0.25 23.35
N VAL A 54 19.51 0.97 22.23
CA VAL A 54 19.43 2.45 22.19
C VAL A 54 18.07 2.91 22.73
N GLY A 55 16.98 2.27 22.30
CA GLY A 55 15.63 2.57 22.76
C GLY A 55 15.47 2.40 24.27
N LEU A 56 16.05 1.36 24.86
CA LEU A 56 16.05 1.14 26.31
C LEU A 56 16.86 2.21 27.07
N ALA A 57 17.99 2.66 26.53
CA ALA A 57 18.74 3.77 27.10
C ALA A 57 17.96 5.10 27.05
N LEU A 58 17.32 5.39 25.91
CA LEU A 58 16.45 6.57 25.76
C LEU A 58 15.21 6.49 26.66
N LEU A 59 14.67 5.29 26.89
CA LEU A 59 13.53 5.08 27.78
C LEU A 59 13.87 5.55 29.20
N VAL A 60 15.06 5.21 29.74
CA VAL A 60 15.53 5.69 31.04
C VAL A 60 15.64 7.20 31.04
N LEU A 61 16.21 7.79 30.00
CA LEU A 61 16.35 9.24 29.88
C LEU A 61 14.97 9.94 29.88
N PHE A 62 14.03 9.49 29.06
CA PHE A 62 12.69 10.07 29.00
C PHE A 62 11.91 9.84 30.29
N PHE A 63 12.12 8.74 30.97
CA PHE A 63 11.56 8.50 32.28
C PHE A 63 12.06 9.51 33.31
N VAL A 64 13.37 9.73 33.40
CA VAL A 64 13.98 10.74 34.30
C VAL A 64 13.43 12.13 34.01
N VAL A 65 13.38 12.54 32.74
CA VAL A 65 12.78 13.83 32.34
C VAL A 65 11.32 13.91 32.75
N GLY A 66 10.57 12.81 32.59
CA GLY A 66 9.16 12.71 33.02
C GLY A 66 9.03 12.90 34.54
N VAL A 67 9.85 12.19 35.32
CA VAL A 67 9.87 12.31 36.80
C VAL A 67 10.19 13.72 37.23
N MET A 68 11.23 14.34 36.65
CA MET A 68 11.64 15.72 36.99
C MET A 68 10.52 16.74 36.73
N ARG A 69 9.76 16.56 35.66
CA ARG A 69 8.62 17.46 35.36
C ARG A 69 7.39 17.22 36.26
N THR A 70 7.12 15.96 36.61
CA THR A 70 5.96 15.60 37.43
C THR A 70 6.21 15.89 38.90
N CYS A 71 7.46 15.75 39.37
CA CYS A 71 7.87 15.97 40.73
C CYS A 71 8.49 17.36 40.96
N GLY A 72 8.00 18.40 40.28
CA GLY A 72 8.51 19.77 40.39
C GLY A 72 8.36 20.40 41.80
N SER A 73 7.59 19.77 42.70
CA SER A 73 7.57 20.12 44.15
C SER A 73 7.89 18.86 44.98
N LEU A 74 8.78 19.01 45.96
CA LEU A 74 9.14 17.96 46.93
C LEU A 74 7.95 17.39 47.69
N ALA A 75 6.83 18.11 47.77
CA ALA A 75 5.60 17.68 48.42
C ALA A 75 4.82 16.60 47.61
N GLU A 76 4.90 16.62 46.28
CA GLU A 76 4.24 15.64 45.38
C GLU A 76 5.00 14.32 45.32
N THR A 77 6.31 14.34 45.49
CA THR A 77 7.14 13.11 45.51
C THR A 77 6.89 12.21 46.71
N LYS A 78 6.32 12.78 47.80
CA LYS A 78 6.00 12.02 49.00
C LYS A 78 4.69 11.22 48.92
N ARG A 79 3.91 11.37 47.86
CA ARG A 79 2.67 10.60 47.67
C ARG A 79 2.97 9.23 47.06
N PRO A 80 2.73 8.12 47.75
CA PRO A 80 3.05 6.78 47.26
C PRO A 80 2.29 6.44 45.97
N GLU A 81 1.12 7.05 45.78
CA GLU A 81 0.31 6.88 44.56
C GLU A 81 1.00 7.41 43.28
N THR A 82 1.71 8.55 43.39
CA THR A 82 2.46 9.15 42.28
C THR A 82 3.65 8.27 41.89
N ALA A 83 4.39 7.78 42.89
CA ALA A 83 5.51 6.86 42.69
C ALA A 83 5.04 5.55 42.00
N LEU A 84 3.92 5.00 42.44
CA LEU A 84 3.33 3.79 41.82
C LEU A 84 2.93 4.03 40.35
N LYS A 85 2.27 5.15 40.04
CA LYS A 85 1.89 5.52 38.68
C LYS A 85 3.13 5.63 37.75
N LEU A 86 4.19 6.26 38.24
CA LEU A 86 5.44 6.40 37.47
C LEU A 86 6.11 5.04 37.23
N PHE A 87 6.13 4.18 38.25
CA PHE A 87 6.69 2.83 38.11
C PHE A 87 5.90 1.96 37.11
N ILE A 88 4.56 1.99 37.18
CA ILE A 88 3.70 1.28 36.22
C ILE A 88 3.95 1.81 34.81
N ARG A 89 4.03 3.13 34.62
CA ARG A 89 4.34 3.74 33.32
C ARG A 89 5.68 3.26 32.77
N PHE A 90 6.72 3.25 33.62
CA PHE A 90 8.04 2.76 33.24
C PHE A 90 8.01 1.29 32.82
N ALA A 91 7.37 0.43 33.63
CA ALA A 91 7.23 -1.00 33.34
C ALA A 91 6.48 -1.26 32.03
N LEU A 92 5.37 -0.53 31.78
CA LEU A 92 4.61 -0.62 30.54
C LEU A 92 5.44 -0.14 29.35
N ALA A 93 6.11 1.01 29.48
CA ALA A 93 6.95 1.54 28.39
C ALA A 93 8.11 0.60 28.07
N LYS A 94 8.74 0.00 29.08
CA LYS A 94 9.77 -1.04 28.89
C LYS A 94 9.20 -2.24 28.14
N GLY A 95 8.01 -2.73 28.51
CA GLY A 95 7.32 -3.81 27.81
C GLY A 95 7.05 -3.45 26.34
N VAL A 96 6.56 -2.23 26.08
CA VAL A 96 6.31 -1.75 24.71
C VAL A 96 7.59 -1.67 23.87
N VAL A 97 8.72 -1.25 24.43
CA VAL A 97 10.01 -1.23 23.70
C VAL A 97 10.55 -2.63 23.48
N THR A 98 10.42 -3.53 24.48
CA THR A 98 10.93 -4.90 24.41
C THR A 98 10.15 -5.75 23.41
N TYR A 99 8.83 -5.65 23.41
CA TYR A 99 7.91 -6.39 22.55
C TYR A 99 7.35 -5.55 21.41
N GLY A 100 8.05 -4.47 21.05
CA GLY A 100 7.58 -3.49 20.06
C GLY A 100 7.34 -4.10 18.68
N LEU A 101 8.24 -4.99 18.24
CA LEU A 101 8.12 -5.65 16.95
C LEU A 101 6.92 -6.58 16.89
N GLU A 102 6.70 -7.38 17.94
CA GLU A 102 5.55 -8.29 18.06
C GLU A 102 4.22 -7.51 18.10
N LEU A 103 4.19 -6.38 18.83
CA LEU A 103 3.01 -5.50 18.87
C LEU A 103 2.70 -4.90 17.49
N MET A 104 3.72 -4.46 16.76
CA MET A 104 3.55 -3.95 15.41
C MET A 104 3.06 -5.04 14.45
N MET A 105 3.61 -6.24 14.54
CA MET A 105 3.15 -7.37 13.73
C MET A 105 1.73 -7.82 14.10
N ALA A 106 1.36 -7.78 15.38
CA ALA A 106 -0.02 -8.04 15.81
C ALA A 106 -1.01 -7.05 15.19
N LEU A 107 -0.66 -5.75 15.20
CA LEU A 107 -1.49 -4.71 14.55
C LEU A 107 -1.62 -4.97 13.03
N PHE A 108 -0.51 -5.33 12.37
CA PHE A 108 -0.53 -5.70 10.95
C PHE A 108 -1.47 -6.88 10.69
N ARG A 109 -1.40 -7.95 11.50
CA ARG A 109 -2.26 -9.15 11.36
C ARG A 109 -3.74 -8.82 11.55
N ILE A 110 -4.09 -7.91 12.46
CA ILE A 110 -5.48 -7.44 12.63
C ILE A 110 -5.97 -6.78 11.34
N VAL A 111 -5.17 -5.88 10.76
CA VAL A 111 -5.54 -5.21 9.50
C VAL A 111 -5.59 -6.20 8.33
N GLN A 112 -4.70 -7.18 8.30
CA GLN A 112 -4.73 -8.25 7.29
C GLN A 112 -6.02 -9.08 7.39
N GLY A 113 -6.49 -9.36 8.61
CA GLY A 113 -7.80 -9.99 8.83
C GLY A 113 -8.96 -9.12 8.30
N MET A 114 -8.91 -7.80 8.49
CA MET A 114 -9.88 -6.87 7.90
C MET A 114 -9.86 -6.92 6.37
N ILE A 115 -8.67 -6.91 5.75
CA ILE A 115 -8.51 -7.03 4.30
C ILE A 115 -9.14 -8.32 3.79
N SER A 116 -8.85 -9.45 4.42
CA SER A 116 -9.43 -10.76 4.06
C SER A 116 -10.96 -10.76 4.18
N THR A 117 -11.51 -10.12 5.21
CA THR A 117 -12.96 -9.98 5.39
C THR A 117 -13.58 -9.15 4.27
N ILE A 118 -12.95 -8.02 3.89
CA ILE A 118 -13.42 -7.16 2.79
C ILE A 118 -13.41 -7.95 1.47
N MET A 119 -12.33 -8.67 1.18
CA MET A 119 -12.20 -9.48 -0.04
C MET A 119 -13.27 -10.58 -0.12
N ASN A 120 -13.51 -11.28 0.99
CA ASN A 120 -14.51 -12.35 1.04
C ASN A 120 -15.94 -11.82 0.94
N SER A 121 -16.26 -10.68 1.54
CA SER A 121 -17.60 -10.10 1.51
C SER A 121 -17.99 -9.54 0.14
N ALA A 122 -17.02 -9.11 -0.64
CA ALA A 122 -17.24 -8.57 -1.99
C ALA A 122 -17.30 -9.67 -3.07
N GLY A 123 -17.07 -10.94 -2.73
CA GLY A 123 -17.03 -12.05 -3.69
C GLY A 123 -15.83 -11.99 -4.65
N PHE A 124 -14.83 -11.19 -4.33
CA PHE A 124 -13.65 -10.96 -5.16
C PHE A 124 -12.58 -12.02 -4.91
N GLY A 125 -12.58 -13.06 -5.75
CA GLY A 125 -11.49 -14.05 -5.82
C GLY A 125 -10.65 -13.96 -7.09
N SER A 126 -11.11 -13.24 -8.12
CA SER A 126 -10.40 -13.05 -9.39
C SER A 126 -10.59 -11.62 -9.88
N ALA A 127 -9.50 -10.87 -10.00
CA ALA A 127 -9.53 -9.63 -10.76
C ALA A 127 -10.10 -9.95 -12.16
N GLN A 128 -11.17 -9.26 -12.57
CA GLN A 128 -11.65 -9.40 -13.94
C GLN A 128 -10.51 -9.01 -14.87
N GLN A 129 -10.09 -9.97 -15.69
CA GLN A 129 -9.05 -9.70 -16.68
C GLN A 129 -9.62 -8.75 -17.74
N THR A 130 -8.86 -7.72 -18.03
CA THR A 130 -9.16 -6.85 -19.16
C THR A 130 -8.75 -7.57 -20.43
N VAL A 131 -9.74 -7.93 -21.25
CA VAL A 131 -9.54 -8.65 -22.52
C VAL A 131 -9.85 -7.71 -23.66
N LEU A 132 -9.10 -7.82 -24.76
CA LEU A 132 -9.34 -7.04 -25.97
C LEU A 132 -10.67 -7.51 -26.63
N PRO A 133 -11.62 -6.59 -26.90
CA PRO A 133 -12.88 -6.93 -27.56
C PRO A 133 -12.67 -7.46 -28.97
N SER A 134 -13.48 -8.44 -29.38
CA SER A 134 -13.44 -9.04 -30.71
C SER A 134 -13.65 -8.02 -31.83
N GLU A 135 -14.45 -6.99 -31.57
CA GLU A 135 -14.72 -5.90 -32.51
C GLU A 135 -13.47 -5.09 -32.86
N ILE A 136 -12.59 -4.88 -31.87
CA ILE A 136 -11.30 -4.20 -32.07
C ILE A 136 -10.33 -5.12 -32.85
N VAL A 137 -10.29 -6.41 -32.50
CA VAL A 137 -9.44 -7.38 -33.22
C VAL A 137 -9.84 -7.46 -34.68
N ASN A 138 -11.12 -7.67 -34.97
CA ASN A 138 -11.65 -7.75 -36.34
C ASN A 138 -11.38 -6.48 -37.13
N ALA A 139 -11.61 -5.31 -36.53
CA ALA A 139 -11.34 -4.04 -37.20
C ALA A 139 -9.87 -3.81 -37.56
N VAL A 140 -8.96 -4.35 -36.76
CA VAL A 140 -7.51 -4.29 -37.02
C VAL A 140 -7.11 -5.32 -38.07
N GLU A 141 -7.70 -6.50 -38.07
CA GLU A 141 -7.41 -7.59 -39.03
C GLU A 141 -7.95 -7.29 -40.44
N ASP A 142 -9.09 -6.60 -40.53
CA ASP A 142 -9.70 -6.18 -41.79
C ASP A 142 -8.96 -4.99 -42.48
N CYS A 143 -8.01 -4.35 -41.77
CA CYS A 143 -7.27 -3.21 -42.31
C CYS A 143 -6.19 -3.63 -43.32
N GLY A 144 -6.08 -2.87 -44.42
CA GLY A 144 -5.00 -3.00 -45.37
C GLY A 144 -3.63 -2.60 -44.82
N PHE A 145 -2.56 -3.04 -45.46
CA PHE A 145 -1.19 -2.79 -45.02
C PHE A 145 -0.86 -1.31 -44.76
N PHE A 146 -1.32 -0.39 -45.61
CA PHE A 146 -1.08 1.04 -45.44
C PHE A 146 -1.88 1.64 -44.29
N GLU A 147 -3.06 1.12 -43.97
CA GLU A 147 -3.88 1.54 -42.85
C GLU A 147 -3.36 0.98 -41.52
N SER A 148 -2.58 -0.09 -41.56
CA SER A 148 -1.95 -0.70 -40.39
C SER A 148 -0.81 0.15 -39.79
N ILE A 149 -0.15 1.04 -40.58
CA ILE A 149 0.95 1.88 -40.08
C ILE A 149 0.49 2.89 -39.02
N PRO A 150 -0.56 3.73 -39.23
CA PRO A 150 -1.05 4.61 -38.19
C PRO A 150 -1.66 3.84 -36.99
N LEU A 151 -2.29 2.69 -37.22
CA LEU A 151 -2.79 1.81 -36.18
C LEU A 151 -1.66 1.32 -35.27
N TRP A 152 -0.54 0.90 -35.84
CA TRP A 152 0.64 0.50 -35.09
C TRP A 152 1.16 1.62 -34.19
N ALA A 153 1.30 2.82 -34.71
CA ALA A 153 1.75 3.95 -33.90
C ALA A 153 0.83 4.21 -32.72
N VAL A 154 -0.49 4.15 -32.93
CA VAL A 154 -1.52 4.32 -31.90
C VAL A 154 -1.43 3.22 -30.83
N THR A 155 -1.31 1.95 -31.25
CA THR A 155 -1.25 0.83 -30.30
C THR A 155 0.09 0.78 -29.55
N LEU A 156 1.19 1.22 -30.17
CA LEU A 156 2.49 1.31 -29.52
C LEU A 156 2.47 2.38 -28.41
N ILE A 157 1.92 3.56 -28.69
CA ILE A 157 1.78 4.63 -27.71
C ILE A 157 0.82 4.20 -26.59
N GLY A 158 -0.33 3.64 -26.94
CA GLY A 158 -1.31 3.14 -25.96
C GLY A 158 -0.74 2.03 -25.09
N GLY A 159 -0.06 1.07 -25.67
CA GLY A 159 0.62 -0.02 -24.97
C GLY A 159 1.71 0.48 -24.01
N LEU A 160 2.47 1.51 -24.41
CA LEU A 160 3.44 2.16 -23.53
C LEU A 160 2.77 2.80 -22.33
N PHE A 161 1.66 3.55 -22.51
CA PHE A 161 0.92 4.13 -21.39
C PHE A 161 0.38 3.07 -20.44
N ILE A 162 -0.24 2.00 -20.96
CA ILE A 162 -0.78 0.90 -20.15
C ILE A 162 0.36 0.25 -19.32
N THR A 163 1.50 -0.01 -19.94
CA THR A 163 2.66 -0.61 -19.27
C THR A 163 3.21 0.31 -18.17
N VAL A 164 3.38 1.61 -18.45
CA VAL A 164 3.83 2.58 -17.44
C VAL A 164 2.86 2.66 -16.27
N LEU A 165 1.55 2.70 -16.52
CA LEU A 165 0.55 2.73 -15.46
C LEU A 165 0.58 1.46 -14.60
N SER A 166 0.78 0.30 -15.21
CA SER A 166 0.95 -0.98 -14.51
C SER A 166 2.12 -0.93 -13.53
N PHE A 167 3.28 -0.42 -13.98
CA PHE A 167 4.46 -0.27 -13.11
C PHE A 167 4.25 0.77 -12.01
N VAL A 168 3.61 1.90 -12.29
CA VAL A 168 3.33 2.92 -11.28
C VAL A 168 2.44 2.35 -10.18
N MET A 169 1.46 1.54 -10.54
CA MET A 169 0.54 0.92 -9.59
C MET A 169 1.25 -0.09 -8.69
N ILE A 170 2.02 -1.03 -9.27
CA ILE A 170 2.74 -2.02 -8.47
C ILE A 170 3.80 -1.38 -7.58
N MET A 171 4.51 -0.34 -8.05
CA MET A 171 5.48 0.41 -7.24
C MET A 171 4.85 1.04 -6.00
N THR A 172 3.59 1.47 -6.07
CA THR A 172 2.88 2.02 -4.90
C THR A 172 2.71 0.95 -3.83
N VAL A 173 2.35 -0.27 -4.21
CA VAL A 173 2.20 -1.40 -3.30
C VAL A 173 3.55 -1.84 -2.70
N TYR A 174 4.61 -1.90 -3.52
CA TYR A 174 5.97 -2.15 -3.01
C TYR A 174 6.41 -1.08 -2.01
N GLY A 175 6.12 0.20 -2.31
CA GLY A 175 6.41 1.33 -1.41
C GLY A 175 5.82 1.16 -0.01
N ARG A 176 4.62 0.55 0.11
CA ARG A 176 4.01 0.20 1.39
C ARG A 176 4.88 -0.77 2.21
N PHE A 177 5.44 -1.82 1.58
CA PHE A 177 6.34 -2.75 2.28
C PHE A 177 7.59 -2.05 2.79
N PHE A 178 8.21 -1.17 1.98
CA PHE A 178 9.35 -0.37 2.44
C PHE A 178 9.00 0.50 3.65
N LYS A 179 7.84 1.17 3.62
CA LYS A 179 7.36 1.92 4.78
C LYS A 179 7.23 1.03 6.01
N LEU A 180 6.60 -0.15 5.90
CA LEU A 180 6.44 -1.11 7.00
C LEU A 180 7.79 -1.52 7.59
N TYR A 181 8.78 -1.81 6.76
CA TYR A 181 10.13 -2.17 7.19
C TYR A 181 10.84 -1.03 7.90
N LEU A 182 10.78 0.19 7.37
CA LEU A 182 11.37 1.37 8.01
C LEU A 182 10.75 1.61 9.39
N TYR A 183 9.42 1.56 9.50
CA TYR A 183 8.76 1.68 10.80
C TYR A 183 9.17 0.56 11.76
N ALA A 184 9.24 -0.69 11.31
CA ALA A 184 9.63 -1.82 12.13
C ALA A 184 11.09 -1.70 12.62
N ALA A 185 12.00 -1.27 11.76
CA ALA A 185 13.41 -1.11 12.11
C ALA A 185 13.64 -0.06 13.21
N ILE A 186 13.03 1.14 13.06
CA ILE A 186 13.27 2.28 13.96
C ILE A 186 12.36 2.31 15.19
N ALA A 187 11.40 1.38 15.29
CA ALA A 187 10.35 1.39 16.32
C ALA A 187 10.85 1.57 17.77
N PRO A 188 11.97 0.98 18.23
CA PRO A 188 12.41 1.11 19.61
C PRO A 188 12.63 2.56 20.04
N ILE A 189 13.05 3.44 19.13
CA ILE A 189 13.35 4.85 19.44
C ILE A 189 12.08 5.63 19.78
N PRO A 190 11.07 5.74 18.89
CA PRO A 190 9.84 6.47 19.22
C PRO A 190 9.01 5.77 20.30
N LEU A 191 9.06 4.44 20.43
CA LEU A 191 8.36 3.71 21.48
C LEU A 191 8.93 4.00 22.88
N SER A 192 10.21 4.30 23.00
CA SER A 192 10.84 4.67 24.28
C SER A 192 10.25 5.96 24.89
N THR A 193 9.68 6.85 24.04
CA THR A 193 9.08 8.11 24.47
C THR A 193 7.82 7.95 25.34
N PHE A 194 7.23 6.74 25.39
CA PHE A 194 6.11 6.46 26.28
C PHE A 194 6.47 6.50 27.78
N ALA A 195 7.75 6.40 28.12
CA ALA A 195 8.22 6.48 29.50
C ALA A 195 7.99 7.87 30.13
N GLY A 196 8.12 8.94 29.32
CA GLY A 196 7.93 10.31 29.77
C GLY A 196 6.56 10.88 29.42
N GLU A 197 5.89 11.57 30.36
CA GLU A 197 4.61 12.24 30.07
C GLU A 197 4.72 13.30 28.96
N PRO A 198 5.73 14.17 28.98
CA PRO A 198 5.84 15.21 27.96
C PRO A 198 6.21 14.68 26.55
N THR A 199 6.80 13.49 26.47
CA THR A 199 7.30 12.91 25.23
C THR A 199 6.35 11.85 24.60
N GLN A 200 5.36 11.36 25.33
CA GLN A 200 4.48 10.26 24.89
C GLN A 200 3.74 10.53 23.57
N ASN A 201 3.53 11.81 23.22
CA ASN A 201 2.88 12.18 21.95
C ASN A 201 3.65 11.70 20.72
N VAL A 202 5.00 11.66 20.81
CA VAL A 202 5.84 11.14 19.72
C VAL A 202 5.57 9.65 19.48
N GLY A 203 5.54 8.85 20.55
CA GLY A 203 5.22 7.43 20.47
C GLY A 203 3.80 7.18 19.95
N ARG A 204 2.81 7.99 20.41
CA ARG A 204 1.43 7.90 19.92
C ARG A 204 1.33 8.24 18.43
N SER A 205 1.97 9.31 17.97
CA SER A 205 2.00 9.69 16.55
C SER A 205 2.69 8.63 15.70
N PHE A 206 3.78 8.03 16.22
CA PHE A 206 4.45 6.91 15.56
C PHE A 206 3.52 5.71 15.36
N LEU A 207 2.81 5.27 16.41
CA LEU A 207 1.86 4.15 16.30
C LEU A 207 0.69 4.46 15.37
N LYS A 208 0.16 5.70 15.40
CA LYS A 208 -0.86 6.13 14.44
C LYS A 208 -0.35 6.07 13.00
N SER A 209 0.88 6.58 12.75
CA SER A 209 1.49 6.55 11.43
C SER A 209 1.73 5.11 10.94
N TYR A 210 2.17 4.21 11.81
CA TYR A 210 2.32 2.80 11.47
C TYR A 210 0.96 2.15 11.17
N ALA A 211 -0.05 2.39 11.99
CA ALA A 211 -1.41 1.90 11.75
C ALA A 211 -1.97 2.42 10.40
N ALA A 212 -1.67 3.68 10.06
CA ALA A 212 -2.02 4.25 8.76
C ALA A 212 -1.39 3.45 7.61
N VAL A 213 -0.10 3.12 7.68
CA VAL A 213 0.58 2.31 6.65
C VAL A 213 0.00 0.89 6.57
N CYS A 214 -0.39 0.31 7.71
CA CYS A 214 -1.10 -0.99 7.70
C CYS A 214 -2.45 -0.88 6.97
N LEU A 215 -3.26 0.14 7.30
CA LEU A 215 -4.59 0.37 6.72
C LEU A 215 -4.55 0.78 5.24
N GLU A 216 -3.43 1.33 4.74
CA GLU A 216 -3.25 1.67 3.33
C GLU A 216 -3.61 0.47 2.41
N GLY A 217 -3.27 -0.75 2.82
CA GLY A 217 -3.64 -1.97 2.09
C GLY A 217 -5.15 -2.20 1.99
N ALA A 218 -5.90 -1.91 3.05
CA ALA A 218 -7.36 -2.04 3.04
C ALA A 218 -8.01 -1.02 2.09
N ILE A 219 -7.49 0.22 2.06
CA ILE A 219 -7.99 1.25 1.14
C ILE A 219 -7.65 0.90 -0.32
N ILE A 220 -6.46 0.34 -0.59
CA ILE A 220 -6.10 -0.14 -1.94
C ILE A 220 -7.08 -1.23 -2.40
N VAL A 221 -7.39 -2.20 -1.55
CA VAL A 221 -8.38 -3.25 -1.86
C VAL A 221 -9.75 -2.65 -2.15
N LEU A 222 -10.23 -1.74 -1.30
CA LEU A 222 -11.51 -1.06 -1.53
C LEU A 222 -11.51 -0.27 -2.84
N ALA A 223 -10.43 0.43 -3.16
CA ALA A 223 -10.28 1.15 -4.43
C ALA A 223 -10.37 0.20 -5.63
N CYS A 224 -9.71 -0.94 -5.57
CA CYS A 224 -9.77 -1.96 -6.62
C CYS A 224 -11.18 -2.56 -6.75
N ILE A 225 -11.88 -2.81 -5.63
CA ILE A 225 -13.26 -3.29 -5.63
C ILE A 225 -14.20 -2.27 -6.26
N ILE A 226 -14.16 -1.02 -5.82
CA ILE A 226 -15.00 0.06 -6.36
C ILE A 226 -14.73 0.23 -7.86
N PHE A 227 -13.45 0.21 -8.24
CA PHE A 227 -13.06 0.34 -9.63
C PHE A 227 -13.59 -0.81 -10.50
N SER A 228 -13.63 -2.04 -10.01
CA SER A 228 -14.16 -3.18 -10.78
C SER A 228 -15.63 -3.01 -11.12
N TYR A 229 -16.43 -2.40 -10.24
CA TYR A 229 -17.81 -2.04 -10.54
C TYR A 229 -17.92 -0.82 -11.47
N PHE A 230 -17.04 0.17 -11.30
CA PHE A 230 -16.96 1.33 -12.18
C PHE A 230 -16.58 0.95 -13.61
N ALA A 231 -15.62 0.04 -13.78
CA ALA A 231 -15.14 -0.43 -15.07
C ALA A 231 -15.93 -1.63 -15.63
N ALA A 232 -17.03 -2.04 -14.97
CA ALA A 232 -17.87 -3.15 -15.42
C ALA A 232 -18.56 -2.89 -16.78
N THR A 233 -18.74 -1.61 -17.14
CA THR A 233 -19.24 -1.22 -18.46
C THR A 233 -18.03 -1.14 -19.41
N PRO A 234 -17.94 -2.01 -20.43
CA PRO A 234 -16.83 -1.95 -21.38
C PRO A 234 -16.89 -0.61 -22.17
N PRO A 235 -15.71 -0.12 -22.63
CA PRO A 235 -15.64 1.06 -23.48
C PRO A 235 -16.58 0.97 -24.68
N THR A 236 -17.26 2.08 -24.98
CA THR A 236 -18.19 2.14 -26.11
C THR A 236 -17.43 2.09 -27.43
N ILE A 237 -17.68 1.07 -28.24
CA ILE A 237 -17.03 0.89 -29.53
C ILE A 237 -17.96 1.43 -30.62
N ASN A 238 -17.50 2.46 -31.34
CA ASN A 238 -18.22 2.97 -32.51
C ASN A 238 -17.83 2.19 -33.75
N THR A 239 -18.56 1.14 -34.08
CA THR A 239 -18.31 0.26 -35.23
C THR A 239 -18.50 0.94 -36.60
N GLY A 240 -19.07 2.16 -36.65
CA GLY A 240 -19.20 2.96 -37.87
C GLY A 240 -18.03 3.89 -38.16
N ALA A 241 -17.05 3.99 -37.26
CA ALA A 241 -15.87 4.83 -37.45
C ALA A 241 -14.75 4.09 -38.20
N ALA A 242 -13.81 4.85 -38.79
CA ALA A 242 -12.58 4.25 -39.33
C ALA A 242 -11.81 3.48 -38.22
N ALA A 243 -11.18 2.38 -38.58
CA ALA A 243 -10.49 1.48 -37.64
C ALA A 243 -9.49 2.22 -36.73
N VAL A 244 -8.70 3.17 -37.27
CA VAL A 244 -7.76 3.99 -36.51
C VAL A 244 -8.48 4.81 -35.44
N THR A 245 -9.63 5.44 -35.76
CA THR A 245 -10.41 6.24 -34.82
C THR A 245 -11.07 5.36 -33.75
N MET A 246 -11.54 4.18 -34.13
CA MET A 246 -12.15 3.23 -33.21
C MET A 246 -11.13 2.71 -32.19
N VAL A 247 -9.96 2.29 -32.64
CA VAL A 247 -8.86 1.82 -31.78
C VAL A 247 -8.33 2.95 -30.89
N TRP A 248 -8.18 4.18 -31.42
CA TRP A 248 -7.76 5.33 -30.63
C TRP A 248 -8.73 5.66 -29.50
N SER A 249 -10.02 5.69 -29.80
CA SER A 249 -11.07 5.97 -28.81
C SER A 249 -11.12 4.89 -27.73
N TYR A 250 -11.02 3.61 -28.12
CA TYR A 250 -10.96 2.49 -27.19
C TYR A 250 -9.75 2.58 -26.25
N ILE A 251 -8.55 2.80 -26.80
CA ILE A 251 -7.33 2.95 -25.99
C ILE A 251 -7.44 4.15 -25.05
N GLY A 252 -7.97 5.27 -25.54
CA GLY A 252 -8.15 6.48 -24.75
C GLY A 252 -9.04 6.24 -23.52
N GLU A 253 -10.18 5.58 -23.71
CA GLU A 253 -11.11 5.25 -22.62
C GLU A 253 -10.51 4.21 -21.67
N LEU A 254 -9.83 3.21 -22.20
CA LEU A 254 -9.14 2.20 -21.42
C LEU A 254 -8.04 2.82 -20.54
N VAL A 255 -7.18 3.67 -21.12
CA VAL A 255 -6.11 4.38 -20.39
C VAL A 255 -6.71 5.32 -19.35
N PHE A 256 -7.81 6.01 -19.66
CA PHE A 256 -8.52 6.84 -18.68
C PHE A 256 -9.01 6.02 -17.47
N ASN A 257 -9.65 4.88 -17.71
CA ASN A 257 -10.08 4.00 -16.64
C ASN A 257 -8.90 3.50 -15.79
N MET A 258 -7.79 3.09 -16.43
CA MET A 258 -6.57 2.70 -15.71
C MET A 258 -5.97 3.85 -14.89
N LEU A 259 -5.98 5.08 -15.41
CA LEU A 259 -5.54 6.28 -14.68
C LEU A 259 -6.40 6.54 -13.43
N VAL A 260 -7.70 6.34 -13.52
CA VAL A 260 -8.62 6.46 -12.37
C VAL A 260 -8.22 5.47 -11.27
N LEU A 261 -7.97 4.20 -11.63
CA LEU A 261 -7.54 3.19 -10.65
C LEU A 261 -6.17 3.54 -10.05
N VAL A 262 -5.18 3.87 -10.87
CA VAL A 262 -3.84 4.26 -10.40
C VAL A 262 -3.91 5.48 -9.49
N GLY A 263 -4.74 6.46 -9.82
CA GLY A 263 -5.01 7.63 -9.00
C GLY A 263 -5.61 7.26 -7.64
N ALA A 264 -6.62 6.39 -7.63
CA ALA A 264 -7.26 5.91 -6.40
C ALA A 264 -6.28 5.15 -5.50
N VAL A 265 -5.47 4.25 -6.07
CA VAL A 265 -4.43 3.52 -5.34
C VAL A 265 -3.37 4.47 -4.75
N LYS A 266 -2.93 5.48 -5.51
CA LYS A 266 -1.98 6.50 -5.01
C LYS A 266 -2.55 7.39 -3.91
N MET A 267 -3.84 7.66 -3.94
CA MET A 267 -4.51 8.45 -2.89
C MET A 267 -4.69 7.67 -1.58
N ALA A 268 -4.52 6.35 -1.56
CA ALA A 268 -4.76 5.52 -0.39
C ALA A 268 -3.97 5.98 0.84
N ASP A 269 -2.67 6.29 0.70
CA ASP A 269 -1.83 6.82 1.79
C ASP A 269 -2.40 8.13 2.38
N ARG A 270 -2.80 9.05 1.51
CA ARG A 270 -3.37 10.34 1.93
C ARG A 270 -4.70 10.17 2.66
N VAL A 271 -5.61 9.36 2.11
CA VAL A 271 -6.93 9.09 2.71
C VAL A 271 -6.77 8.52 4.12
N VAL A 272 -5.88 7.53 4.29
CA VAL A 272 -5.66 6.93 5.62
C VAL A 272 -5.05 7.93 6.59
N ARG A 273 -4.08 8.75 6.17
CA ARG A 273 -3.49 9.79 7.03
C ARG A 273 -4.52 10.81 7.49
N GLU A 274 -5.36 11.28 6.60
CA GLU A 274 -6.46 12.19 6.92
C GLU A 274 -7.45 11.55 7.91
N MET A 275 -7.81 10.27 7.72
CA MET A 275 -8.66 9.52 8.66
C MET A 275 -8.04 9.36 10.06
N MET A 276 -6.72 9.22 10.14
CA MET A 276 -5.99 9.04 11.41
C MET A 276 -5.65 10.38 12.10
N GLY A 277 -5.95 11.53 11.46
CA GLY A 277 -5.61 12.85 11.96
C GLY A 277 -4.11 13.10 11.98
N LEU A 278 -3.43 12.77 10.87
CA LEU A 278 -1.99 12.90 10.65
C LEU A 278 -1.69 13.94 9.58
#